data_df50a5e022570ec7b47cea43c21660f9
#
_entry.id   df50a5e022570ec7b47cea43c21660f9
#
_cell.length_a   1.000
_cell.length_b   1.000
_cell.length_c   1.000
_cell.angle_alpha   90.00
_cell.angle_beta   90.00
_cell.angle_gamma   90.00
#
_symmetry.space_group_name_H-M   'P 1'
#
loop_
_entity.id
_entity.type
_entity.pdbx_description
1 polymer ?
#
loop_
_entity_poly.entity_id
_entity_poly.type
_entity_poly.pdbx_seq_one_letter_code
_entity_poly.pdbx_strand_id
1 'polypeptide(L)'
;MLSEKIKELFRQKGYISLTEEERQEYINALIDLDISLESTFADFNLATYGPTFSGRGNELYNVCWFKLYSDDLDYSIESAHKVLKLPEEYIPLDSFEAEGGFFYNRKTGEVLELELGQKLIDFQNEKLQPQWEDFNSFLEWYFEIT
;
A
#
# COMPACT_ATOMS: atom_id res chain seq x y z
N MET A 1 -7.20 6.62 -10.47
CA MET A 1 -6.31 6.36 -11.63
C MET A 1 -4.90 6.84 -11.31
N LEU A 2 -3.88 6.06 -11.68
CA LEU A 2 -2.49 6.48 -11.49
C LEU A 2 -2.19 7.74 -12.29
N SER A 3 -1.39 8.65 -11.70
CA SER A 3 -0.97 9.85 -12.40
C SER A 3 -0.06 9.50 -13.59
N GLU A 4 0.00 10.38 -14.59
CA GLU A 4 0.86 10.17 -15.74
C GLU A 4 2.35 10.09 -15.35
N LYS A 5 2.76 10.83 -14.33
CA LYS A 5 4.14 10.77 -13.82
C LYS A 5 4.49 9.39 -13.31
N ILE A 6 3.58 8.76 -12.57
CA ILE A 6 3.79 7.40 -12.05
C ILE A 6 3.81 6.38 -13.18
N LYS A 7 2.88 6.50 -14.15
CA LYS A 7 2.86 5.60 -15.30
C LYS A 7 4.16 5.68 -16.10
N GLU A 8 4.68 6.87 -16.29
CA GLU A 8 5.94 7.06 -17.01
C GLU A 8 7.12 6.45 -16.24
N LEU A 9 7.16 6.63 -14.92
CA LEU A 9 8.18 6.02 -14.09
C LEU A 9 8.16 4.49 -14.24
N PHE A 10 6.98 3.88 -14.25
CA PHE A 10 6.85 2.43 -14.37
C PHE A 10 7.30 1.94 -15.73
N ARG A 11 7.04 2.72 -16.81
CA ARG A 11 7.59 2.43 -18.13
C ARG A 11 9.12 2.47 -18.13
N GLN A 12 9.71 3.49 -17.49
CA GLN A 12 11.17 3.61 -17.38
C GLN A 12 11.78 2.48 -16.57
N LYS A 13 11.11 2.00 -15.54
CA LYS A 13 11.57 0.85 -14.76
C LYS A 13 11.43 -0.48 -15.49
N GLY A 14 10.74 -0.50 -16.62
CA GLY A 14 10.54 -1.70 -17.40
C GLY A 14 9.58 -2.70 -16.77
N TYR A 15 8.61 -2.23 -16.00
CA TYR A 15 7.61 -3.10 -15.41
C TYR A 15 6.77 -3.79 -16.48
N ILE A 16 6.64 -5.11 -16.34
CA ILE A 16 5.93 -5.95 -17.31
C ILE A 16 4.46 -6.02 -16.91
N SER A 17 3.58 -5.81 -17.90
CA SER A 17 2.14 -5.89 -17.68
C SER A 17 1.71 -7.31 -17.32
N LEU A 18 0.64 -7.41 -16.52
CA LEU A 18 0.05 -8.69 -16.17
C LEU A 18 -0.58 -9.34 -17.41
N THR A 19 -0.51 -10.68 -17.48
CA THR A 19 -1.36 -11.44 -18.41
C THR A 19 -2.81 -11.34 -17.95
N GLU A 20 -3.76 -11.70 -18.80
CA GLU A 20 -5.18 -11.69 -18.41
C GLU A 20 -5.45 -12.60 -17.22
N GLU A 21 -4.82 -13.77 -17.19
CA GLU A 21 -5.00 -14.70 -16.08
C GLU A 21 -4.45 -14.13 -14.77
N GLU A 22 -3.24 -13.57 -14.80
CA GLU A 22 -2.64 -12.91 -13.64
C GLU A 22 -3.48 -11.74 -13.16
N ARG A 23 -3.97 -10.93 -14.10
CA ARG A 23 -4.82 -9.80 -13.77
C ARG A 23 -6.10 -10.25 -13.06
N GLN A 24 -6.74 -11.31 -13.51
CA GLN A 24 -7.95 -11.82 -12.87
C GLN A 24 -7.65 -12.32 -11.45
N GLU A 25 -6.53 -13.01 -11.26
CA GLU A 25 -6.12 -13.46 -9.93
C GLU A 25 -5.85 -12.28 -8.99
N TYR A 26 -5.21 -11.22 -9.50
CA TYR A 26 -4.94 -10.01 -8.74
C TYR A 26 -6.24 -9.27 -8.39
N ILE A 27 -7.18 -9.20 -9.34
CA ILE A 27 -8.50 -8.59 -9.08
C ILE A 27 -9.22 -9.35 -7.96
N ASN A 28 -9.20 -10.68 -7.99
CA ASN A 28 -9.80 -11.49 -6.94
C ASN A 28 -9.14 -11.22 -5.57
N ALA A 29 -7.83 -11.05 -5.56
CA ALA A 29 -7.10 -10.72 -4.33
C ALA A 29 -7.52 -9.35 -3.78
N LEU A 30 -7.70 -8.35 -4.64
CA LEU A 30 -8.17 -7.03 -4.23
C LEU A 30 -9.59 -7.09 -3.64
N ILE A 31 -10.46 -7.88 -4.24
CA ILE A 31 -11.82 -8.09 -3.73
C ILE A 31 -11.75 -8.73 -2.33
N ASP A 32 -10.93 -9.75 -2.16
CA ASP A 32 -10.76 -10.42 -0.87
C ASP A 32 -10.20 -9.49 0.20
N LEU A 33 -9.41 -8.49 -0.19
CA LEU A 33 -8.86 -7.50 0.73
C LEU A 33 -9.79 -6.30 0.94
N ASP A 34 -11.00 -6.33 0.35
CA ASP A 34 -11.97 -5.24 0.45
C ASP A 34 -11.42 -3.91 -0.09
N ILE A 35 -10.74 -3.98 -1.23
CA ILE A 35 -10.17 -2.80 -1.90
C ILE A 35 -11.01 -2.48 -3.14
N SER A 36 -11.44 -1.23 -3.27
CA SER A 36 -12.22 -0.78 -4.44
C SER A 36 -11.39 -0.92 -5.72
N LEU A 37 -11.97 -1.59 -6.73
CA LEU A 37 -11.31 -1.75 -8.02
C LEU A 37 -11.20 -0.44 -8.81
N GLU A 38 -11.93 0.58 -8.40
CA GLU A 38 -11.87 1.92 -9.00
C GLU A 38 -10.82 2.81 -8.36
N SER A 39 -10.15 2.33 -7.32
CA SER A 39 -9.16 3.14 -6.59
C SER A 39 -7.83 3.21 -7.32
N THR A 40 -7.10 4.30 -7.07
CA THR A 40 -5.71 4.44 -7.54
C THR A 40 -4.84 3.33 -6.96
N PHE A 41 -5.12 2.91 -5.74
CA PHE A 41 -4.38 1.83 -5.10
C PHE A 41 -4.53 0.51 -5.86
N ALA A 42 -5.75 0.21 -6.34
CA ALA A 42 -5.97 -0.97 -7.19
C ALA A 42 -5.15 -0.87 -8.47
N ASP A 43 -5.17 0.28 -9.14
CA ASP A 43 -4.40 0.49 -10.37
C ASP A 43 -2.90 0.30 -10.12
N PHE A 44 -2.39 0.77 -8.99
CA PHE A 44 -0.99 0.59 -8.60
C PHE A 44 -0.63 -0.90 -8.50
N ASN A 45 -1.42 -1.67 -7.78
CA ASN A 45 -1.14 -3.10 -7.57
C ASN A 45 -1.34 -3.93 -8.85
N LEU A 46 -2.16 -3.44 -9.79
CA LEU A 46 -2.36 -4.10 -11.08
C LEU A 46 -1.35 -3.69 -12.14
N ALA A 47 -0.42 -2.80 -11.82
CA ALA A 47 0.53 -2.26 -12.79
C ALA A 47 1.57 -3.28 -13.25
N THR A 48 1.95 -4.22 -12.39
CA THR A 48 2.97 -5.21 -12.74
C THR A 48 2.87 -6.44 -11.84
N TYR A 49 3.48 -7.54 -12.30
CA TYR A 49 3.64 -8.75 -11.52
C TYR A 49 4.91 -8.65 -10.65
N GLY A 50 4.81 -9.05 -9.40
CA GLY A 50 5.97 -9.10 -8.50
C GLY A 50 5.60 -8.73 -7.08
N PRO A 51 6.47 -9.07 -6.11
CA PRO A 51 6.12 -8.92 -4.69
C PRO A 51 6.21 -7.50 -4.15
N THR A 52 7.16 -6.69 -4.64
CA THR A 52 7.44 -5.40 -4.01
C THR A 52 7.79 -4.33 -5.03
N PHE A 53 7.69 -3.08 -4.57
CA PHE A 53 8.11 -1.88 -5.30
C PHE A 53 9.18 -1.18 -4.47
N SER A 54 10.26 -0.75 -5.11
CA SER A 54 11.38 -0.07 -4.44
C SER A 54 11.31 1.43 -4.67
N GLY A 55 11.53 2.19 -3.60
CA GLY A 55 11.56 3.64 -3.63
C GLY A 55 12.24 4.16 -2.38
N ARG A 56 11.63 5.14 -1.74
CA ARG A 56 12.12 5.76 -0.52
C ARG A 56 11.86 4.85 0.68
N GLY A 57 12.89 4.43 1.40
CA GLY A 57 12.73 3.60 2.60
C GLY A 57 12.38 2.15 2.31
N ASN A 58 11.51 1.56 3.12
CA ASN A 58 11.13 0.15 2.99
C ASN A 58 10.41 -0.10 1.66
N GLU A 59 10.61 -1.29 1.09
CA GLU A 59 9.88 -1.67 -0.11
C GLU A 59 8.38 -1.76 0.17
N LEU A 60 7.57 -1.29 -0.78
CA LEU A 60 6.12 -1.41 -0.68
C LEU A 60 5.67 -2.77 -1.19
N TYR A 61 4.68 -3.35 -0.50
CA TYR A 61 4.04 -4.59 -0.94
C TYR A 61 3.24 -4.37 -2.23
N ASN A 62 3.33 -5.33 -3.16
CA ASN A 62 2.22 -5.56 -4.07
C ASN A 62 1.25 -6.45 -3.29
N VAL A 63 0.15 -5.89 -2.83
CA VAL A 63 -0.75 -6.61 -1.93
C VAL A 63 -1.41 -7.80 -2.60
N CYS A 64 -1.58 -7.75 -3.93
CA CYS A 64 -2.14 -8.87 -4.70
C CYS A 64 -1.19 -10.07 -4.67
N TRP A 65 0.10 -9.82 -4.93
CA TRP A 65 1.10 -10.88 -4.93
C TRP A 65 1.17 -11.54 -3.55
N PHE A 66 1.25 -10.73 -2.49
CA PHE A 66 1.33 -11.27 -1.13
C PHE A 66 0.07 -12.02 -0.72
N LYS A 67 -1.09 -11.54 -1.12
CA LYS A 67 -2.35 -12.23 -0.81
C LYS A 67 -2.40 -13.62 -1.46
N LEU A 68 -1.86 -13.74 -2.67
CA LEU A 68 -1.89 -15.00 -3.42
C LEU A 68 -0.79 -15.98 -3.04
N TYR A 69 0.40 -15.48 -2.70
CA TYR A 69 1.59 -16.32 -2.60
C TYR A 69 2.31 -16.31 -1.26
N SER A 70 1.82 -15.55 -0.28
CA SER A 70 2.49 -15.42 1.01
C SER A 70 1.47 -15.18 2.12
N ASP A 71 1.80 -15.60 3.33
CA ASP A 71 0.98 -15.30 4.52
C ASP A 71 1.43 -14.02 5.22
N ASP A 72 2.52 -13.40 4.77
CA ASP A 72 3.11 -12.24 5.45
C ASP A 72 2.16 -11.05 5.52
N LEU A 73 1.43 -10.77 4.44
CA LEU A 73 0.49 -9.66 4.44
C LEU A 73 -0.67 -9.89 5.41
N ASP A 74 -1.26 -11.09 5.40
CA ASP A 74 -2.36 -11.41 6.30
C ASP A 74 -1.91 -11.31 7.75
N TYR A 75 -0.70 -11.78 8.06
CA TYR A 75 -0.10 -11.64 9.38
C TYR A 75 0.10 -10.17 9.75
N SER A 76 0.60 -9.36 8.83
CA SER A 76 0.82 -7.93 9.05
C SER A 76 -0.49 -7.17 9.25
N ILE A 77 -1.55 -7.53 8.53
CA ILE A 77 -2.88 -6.94 8.70
C ILE A 77 -3.41 -7.24 10.11
N GLU A 78 -3.31 -8.50 10.53
CA GLU A 78 -3.73 -8.89 11.86
C GLU A 78 -2.96 -8.14 12.94
N SER A 79 -1.65 -8.02 12.79
CA SER A 79 -0.79 -7.30 13.72
C SER A 79 -1.16 -5.81 13.79
N ALA A 80 -1.44 -5.19 12.65
CA ALA A 80 -1.84 -3.78 12.59
C ALA A 80 -3.13 -3.54 13.39
N HIS A 81 -4.10 -4.43 13.27
CA HIS A 81 -5.38 -4.27 13.96
C HIS A 81 -5.32 -4.67 15.44
N LYS A 82 -4.62 -5.74 15.77
CA LYS A 82 -4.58 -6.28 17.14
C LYS A 82 -3.48 -5.68 17.99
N VAL A 83 -2.30 -5.48 17.45
CA VAL A 83 -1.13 -4.98 18.20
C VAL A 83 -1.06 -3.46 18.17
N LEU A 84 -1.12 -2.88 16.96
CA LEU A 84 -1.05 -1.41 16.81
C LEU A 84 -2.41 -0.75 17.06
N LYS A 85 -3.48 -1.54 17.11
CA LYS A 85 -4.85 -1.09 17.37
C LYS A 85 -5.34 -0.05 16.36
N LEU A 86 -4.95 -0.22 15.10
CA LEU A 86 -5.44 0.64 14.03
C LEU A 86 -6.87 0.25 13.64
N PRO A 87 -7.67 1.22 13.17
CA PRO A 87 -8.99 0.90 12.60
C PRO A 87 -8.89 -0.12 11.47
N GLU A 88 -9.93 -0.92 11.28
CA GLU A 88 -9.94 -2.01 10.30
C GLU A 88 -9.75 -1.56 8.86
N GLU A 89 -10.12 -0.31 8.52
CA GLU A 89 -9.92 0.24 7.18
C GLU A 89 -8.45 0.41 6.80
N TYR A 90 -7.53 0.42 7.78
CA TYR A 90 -6.11 0.53 7.51
C TYR A 90 -5.48 -0.84 7.27
N ILE A 91 -4.66 -0.93 6.20
CA ILE A 91 -3.83 -2.11 5.93
C ILE A 91 -2.38 -1.67 5.74
N PRO A 92 -1.41 -2.50 6.13
CA PRO A 92 0.00 -2.16 5.96
C PRO A 92 0.41 -2.19 4.49
N LEU A 93 1.30 -1.27 4.13
CA LEU A 93 1.87 -1.19 2.78
C LEU A 93 3.28 -1.77 2.72
N ASP A 94 3.87 -2.09 3.87
CA ASP A 94 5.22 -2.64 3.95
C ASP A 94 5.35 -3.57 5.16
N SER A 95 6.56 -4.07 5.39
CA SER A 95 6.83 -5.01 6.48
C SER A 95 6.97 -4.36 7.85
N PHE A 96 6.82 -3.04 7.95
CA PHE A 96 6.99 -2.30 9.20
C PHE A 96 8.38 -2.51 9.81
N GLU A 97 9.41 -2.54 8.98
CA GLU A 97 10.79 -2.69 9.43
C GLU A 97 11.28 -1.42 10.12
N ALA A 98 12.28 -1.58 10.99
CA ALA A 98 12.84 -0.47 11.78
C ALA A 98 11.76 0.28 12.59
N GLU A 99 10.73 -0.44 13.00
CA GLU A 99 9.65 0.05 13.85
C GLU A 99 8.81 1.16 13.20
N GLY A 100 8.85 1.27 11.88
CA GLY A 100 8.07 2.27 11.14
C GLY A 100 7.56 1.73 9.81
N GLY A 101 6.51 2.35 9.29
CA GLY A 101 5.94 1.95 8.02
C GLY A 101 4.73 2.76 7.61
N PHE A 102 4.16 2.38 6.48
CA PHE A 102 3.04 3.05 5.86
C PHE A 102 1.79 2.19 5.92
N PHE A 103 0.64 2.85 6.02
CA PHE A 103 -0.66 2.20 6.09
C PHE A 103 -1.63 2.90 5.15
N TYR A 104 -2.43 2.11 4.45
CA TYR A 104 -3.41 2.60 3.49
C TYR A 104 -4.82 2.50 4.07
N ASN A 105 -5.58 3.58 3.98
CA ASN A 105 -6.98 3.59 4.39
C ASN A 105 -7.86 3.17 3.21
N ARG A 106 -8.47 1.98 3.30
CA ARG A 106 -9.28 1.41 2.23
C ARG A 106 -10.57 2.16 1.97
N LYS A 107 -11.01 3.00 2.91
CA LYS A 107 -12.25 3.77 2.77
C LYS A 107 -12.01 5.15 2.17
N THR A 108 -10.92 5.80 2.55
CA THR A 108 -10.67 7.20 2.16
C THR A 108 -9.61 7.35 1.09
N GLY A 109 -8.73 6.37 0.94
CA GLY A 109 -7.57 6.47 0.04
C GLY A 109 -6.38 7.20 0.65
N GLU A 110 -6.49 7.64 1.89
CA GLU A 110 -5.40 8.33 2.58
C GLU A 110 -4.27 7.36 2.94
N VAL A 111 -3.06 7.90 3.08
CA VAL A 111 -1.90 7.11 3.53
C VAL A 111 -1.34 7.72 4.81
N LEU A 112 -1.01 6.85 5.75
CA LEU A 112 -0.53 7.19 7.07
C LEU A 112 0.86 6.60 7.28
N GLU A 113 1.82 7.42 7.71
CA GLU A 113 3.11 6.92 8.19
C GLU A 113 3.09 6.87 9.71
N LEU A 114 3.47 5.73 10.26
CA LEU A 114 3.60 5.55 11.71
C LEU A 114 4.99 5.03 12.07
N GLU A 115 5.41 5.36 13.28
CA GLU A 115 6.55 4.75 13.96
C GLU A 115 6.09 4.38 15.35
N LEU A 116 6.67 3.33 15.93
CA LEU A 116 6.42 3.00 17.33
C LEU A 116 6.87 4.15 18.22
N GLY A 117 6.12 4.39 19.29
CA GLY A 117 6.38 5.50 20.19
C GLY A 117 5.40 6.64 19.99
N GLN A 118 5.89 7.88 19.91
CA GLN A 118 5.04 9.05 19.98
C GLN A 118 4.05 9.18 18.82
N LYS A 119 4.46 8.87 17.59
CA LYS A 119 3.54 8.94 16.43
C LYS A 119 2.36 7.99 16.58
N LEU A 120 2.60 6.77 17.05
CA LEU A 120 1.52 5.81 17.26
C LEU A 120 0.59 6.28 18.36
N ILE A 121 1.13 6.78 19.47
CA ILE A 121 0.36 7.31 20.58
C ILE A 121 -0.48 8.50 20.11
N ASP A 122 0.11 9.41 19.35
CA ASP A 122 -0.59 10.59 18.83
C ASP A 122 -1.72 10.19 17.89
N PHE A 123 -1.51 9.18 17.05
CA PHE A 123 -2.56 8.69 16.16
C PHE A 123 -3.71 8.07 16.96
N GLN A 124 -3.40 7.24 17.95
CA GLN A 124 -4.41 6.61 18.81
C GLN A 124 -5.21 7.64 19.61
N ASN A 125 -4.62 8.79 19.92
CA ASN A 125 -5.27 9.89 20.63
C ASN A 125 -5.85 10.95 19.69
N GLU A 126 -5.94 10.64 18.39
CA GLU A 126 -6.50 11.54 17.37
C GLU A 126 -5.72 12.86 17.21
N LYS A 127 -4.42 12.84 17.53
CA LYS A 127 -3.54 14.01 17.40
C LYS A 127 -2.67 13.96 16.14
N LEU A 128 -2.66 12.83 15.41
CA LEU A 128 -1.93 12.68 14.17
C LEU A 128 -2.92 12.31 13.08
N GLN A 129 -2.88 13.04 11.97
CA GLN A 129 -3.70 12.76 10.80
C GLN A 129 -2.85 12.10 9.71
N PRO A 130 -3.45 11.34 8.78
CA PRO A 130 -2.73 10.82 7.62
C PRO A 130 -2.02 11.95 6.88
N GLN A 131 -0.77 11.71 6.51
CA GLN A 131 0.08 12.73 5.90
C GLN A 131 -0.20 12.94 4.40
N TRP A 132 -0.81 11.96 3.74
CA TRP A 132 -1.16 12.04 2.32
C TRP A 132 -2.66 11.81 2.15
N GLU A 133 -3.32 12.78 1.47
CA GLU A 133 -4.76 12.73 1.25
C GLU A 133 -5.17 11.71 0.20
N ASP A 134 -4.27 11.40 -0.74
CA ASP A 134 -4.56 10.44 -1.79
C ASP A 134 -3.32 9.62 -2.13
N PHE A 135 -3.54 8.50 -2.81
CA PHE A 135 -2.48 7.55 -3.07
C PHE A 135 -1.49 8.04 -4.13
N ASN A 136 -1.92 8.82 -5.12
CA ASN A 136 -1.00 9.41 -6.10
C ASN A 136 0.01 10.34 -5.44
N SER A 137 -0.43 11.18 -4.52
CA SER A 137 0.46 12.09 -3.78
C SER A 137 1.49 11.31 -2.98
N PHE A 138 1.06 10.23 -2.34
CA PHE A 138 1.97 9.35 -1.61
C PHE A 138 3.00 8.72 -2.55
N LEU A 139 2.57 8.19 -3.70
CA LEU A 139 3.48 7.55 -4.64
C LEU A 139 4.49 8.53 -5.22
N GLU A 140 4.06 9.74 -5.55
CA GLU A 140 4.98 10.76 -6.07
C GLU A 140 6.07 11.09 -5.05
N TRP A 141 5.71 11.18 -3.77
CA TRP A 141 6.69 11.34 -2.71
C TRP A 141 7.58 10.10 -2.57
N TYR A 142 6.96 8.92 -2.52
CA TYR A 142 7.68 7.66 -2.28
C TYR A 142 8.71 7.36 -3.37
N PHE A 143 8.36 7.61 -4.62
CA PHE A 143 9.25 7.40 -5.77
C PHE A 143 10.10 8.62 -6.11
N GLU A 144 10.04 9.67 -5.30
CA GLU A 144 10.85 10.90 -5.46
C GLU A 144 10.65 11.57 -6.82
N ILE A 145 9.41 11.64 -7.28
CA ILE A 145 9.03 12.31 -8.52
C ILE A 145 8.66 13.75 -8.19
N THR A 146 9.29 14.70 -8.84
CA THR A 146 9.01 16.13 -8.66
C THR A 146 8.32 16.73 -9.86
#